data_7ca9fef6fb2bac90571d941594acf496
#
_entry.id   7ca9fef6fb2bac90571d941594acf496
#
_cell.length_a   1.000
_cell.length_b   1.000
_cell.length_c   1.000
_cell.angle_alpha   90.00
_cell.angle_beta   90.00
_cell.angle_gamma   90.00
#
_symmetry.space_group_name_H-M   'P 1'
#
loop_
_entity.id
_entity.type
_entity.pdbx_description
1 polymer ?
#
loop_
_entity_poly.entity_id
_entity_poly.type
_entity_poly.pdbx_seq_one_letter_code
_entity_poly.pdbx_strand_id
1 'polypeptide(L)'
;MNNPELVLVVGDMFVPQRSQDIDPQFKTILIPNKLQHVLSLGNIGSRESYDWLKSLSNDFHTVKGDFDEGDMPEKKIVTIGEFKIGMIHGHQILPWGNTDSLSAIQRELDCDILLSGNTHEINVKVLDNKLYINPGSISGAFSNCVADPSPSFVLMVLQGTEAIIYLYVLNDRSQKFDVNKIEFTKGAENYKVVNDNENENENEEENKEQNQSDEQPQEMQEPPQEESEPQLSE
;
A
#
# COMPACT_ATOMS: atom_id res chain seq x y z
N MET A 1 -15.48 20.65 6.15
CA MET A 1 -14.84 19.52 5.43
C MET A 1 -13.70 19.05 6.31
N ASN A 2 -13.68 17.79 6.72
CA ASN A 2 -12.56 17.27 7.51
C ASN A 2 -11.34 17.15 6.60
N ASN A 3 -10.19 17.64 7.06
CA ASN A 3 -8.93 17.44 6.33
C ASN A 3 -8.63 15.94 6.27
N PRO A 4 -8.00 15.45 5.19
CA PRO A 4 -7.55 14.07 5.12
C PRO A 4 -6.43 13.83 6.14
N GLU A 5 -6.49 12.69 6.83
CA GLU A 5 -5.48 12.24 7.80
C GLU A 5 -4.62 11.15 7.17
N LEU A 6 -3.32 11.37 7.08
CA LEU A 6 -2.36 10.40 6.53
C LEU A 6 -1.78 9.57 7.67
N VAL A 7 -2.00 8.26 7.58
CA VAL A 7 -1.66 7.27 8.62
C VAL A 7 -0.67 6.27 8.05
N LEU A 8 0.50 6.13 8.67
CA LEU A 8 1.43 5.05 8.39
C LEU A 8 1.13 3.86 9.30
N VAL A 9 1.04 2.66 8.72
CA VAL A 9 0.93 1.40 9.45
C VAL A 9 2.14 0.53 9.13
N VAL A 10 2.86 0.12 10.18
CA VAL A 10 4.04 -0.74 10.08
C VAL A 10 3.93 -1.94 11.00
N GLY A 11 4.45 -3.08 10.55
CA GLY A 11 4.54 -4.30 11.34
C GLY A 11 5.96 -4.86 11.35
N ASP A 12 6.24 -5.70 12.33
CA ASP A 12 7.31 -6.69 12.37
C ASP A 12 8.66 -6.22 11.81
N MET A 13 9.27 -5.21 12.45
CA MET A 13 10.53 -4.62 11.99
C MET A 13 11.75 -5.52 12.30
N PHE A 14 11.85 -6.05 13.54
CA PHE A 14 12.93 -6.92 13.98
C PHE A 14 14.35 -6.43 13.66
N VAL A 15 14.60 -5.13 13.75
CA VAL A 15 15.93 -4.55 13.55
C VAL A 15 16.64 -4.37 14.90
N PRO A 16 17.80 -4.97 15.13
CA PRO A 16 18.66 -5.71 14.19
C PRO A 16 18.51 -7.24 14.22
N GLN A 17 17.51 -7.82 14.91
CA GLN A 17 17.49 -9.26 15.26
C GLN A 17 17.31 -10.17 14.04
N ARG A 18 16.45 -9.79 13.07
CA ARG A 18 16.13 -10.59 11.88
C ARG A 18 16.38 -9.85 10.58
N SER A 19 16.59 -8.54 10.64
CA SER A 19 16.99 -7.69 9.51
C SER A 19 18.04 -6.69 9.99
N GLN A 20 19.00 -6.34 9.13
CA GLN A 20 20.06 -5.39 9.50
C GLN A 20 19.53 -3.96 9.64
N ASP A 21 18.65 -3.55 8.74
CA ASP A 21 18.03 -2.23 8.71
C ASP A 21 16.76 -2.25 7.84
N ILE A 22 16.03 -1.15 7.84
CA ILE A 22 14.95 -0.87 6.89
C ILE A 22 15.58 -0.42 5.58
N ASP A 23 14.99 -0.83 4.46
CA ASP A 23 15.47 -0.43 3.14
C ASP A 23 15.59 1.10 3.02
N PRO A 24 16.71 1.64 2.51
CA PRO A 24 16.92 3.08 2.36
C PRO A 24 15.86 3.77 1.52
N GLN A 25 15.24 3.09 0.56
CA GLN A 25 14.18 3.65 -0.26
C GLN A 25 12.94 3.94 0.59
N PHE A 26 12.58 3.07 1.56
CA PHE A 26 11.50 3.34 2.50
C PHE A 26 11.79 4.59 3.36
N LYS A 27 13.02 4.73 3.85
CA LYS A 27 13.43 5.92 4.61
C LYS A 27 13.33 7.21 3.78
N THR A 28 13.49 7.12 2.46
CA THR A 28 13.34 8.27 1.54
C THR A 28 11.87 8.69 1.37
N ILE A 29 10.94 7.74 1.40
CA ILE A 29 9.50 7.99 1.29
C ILE A 29 8.92 8.45 2.63
N LEU A 30 9.32 7.78 3.71
CA LEU A 30 8.83 8.03 5.08
C LEU A 30 9.58 9.22 5.70
N ILE A 31 9.17 10.43 5.32
CA ILE A 31 9.79 11.68 5.77
C ILE A 31 9.07 12.23 7.01
N PRO A 32 9.80 12.67 8.05
CA PRO A 32 9.22 13.31 9.23
C PRO A 32 8.30 14.49 8.87
N ASN A 33 7.26 14.71 9.70
CA ASN A 33 6.27 15.78 9.58
C ASN A 33 5.37 15.78 8.35
N LYS A 34 5.38 14.72 7.54
CA LYS A 34 4.37 14.52 6.48
C LYS A 34 3.23 13.63 6.94
N LEU A 35 3.48 12.77 7.91
CA LEU A 35 2.52 11.83 8.48
C LEU A 35 1.83 12.47 9.68
N GLN A 36 0.50 12.36 9.76
CA GLN A 36 -0.25 12.78 10.93
C GLN A 36 -0.16 11.71 12.02
N HIS A 37 -0.23 10.42 11.65
CA HIS A 37 -0.25 9.31 12.60
C HIS A 37 0.72 8.21 12.16
N VAL A 38 1.35 7.56 13.14
CA VAL A 38 2.18 6.35 12.93
C VAL A 38 1.69 5.25 13.87
N LEU A 39 1.26 4.14 13.30
CA LEU A 39 0.73 2.97 13.99
C LEU A 39 1.68 1.78 13.80
N SER A 40 2.36 1.38 14.88
CA SER A 40 3.25 0.22 14.89
C SER A 40 2.58 -0.97 15.54
N LEU A 41 2.69 -2.14 14.90
CA LEU A 41 2.11 -3.39 15.41
C LEU A 41 3.09 -4.21 16.26
N GLY A 42 4.20 -3.62 16.68
CA GLY A 42 5.17 -4.26 17.56
C GLY A 42 6.31 -4.97 16.83
N ASN A 43 7.12 -5.71 17.60
CA ASN A 43 8.35 -6.35 17.15
C ASN A 43 9.32 -5.35 16.49
N ILE A 44 9.50 -4.20 17.12
CA ILE A 44 10.33 -3.11 16.60
C ILE A 44 11.81 -3.50 16.63
N GLY A 45 12.26 -4.11 17.71
CA GLY A 45 13.59 -4.70 17.84
C GLY A 45 14.58 -3.87 18.64
N SER A 46 14.77 -2.58 18.35
CA SER A 46 15.74 -1.75 19.06
C SER A 46 15.16 -0.39 19.49
N ARG A 47 15.84 0.24 20.45
CA ARG A 47 15.50 1.60 20.88
C ARG A 47 15.69 2.61 19.75
N GLU A 48 16.70 2.45 18.93
CA GLU A 48 16.97 3.32 17.78
C GLU A 48 15.83 3.24 16.76
N SER A 49 15.38 2.02 16.43
CA SER A 49 14.23 1.80 15.53
C SER A 49 12.93 2.41 16.10
N TYR A 50 12.72 2.29 17.40
CA TYR A 50 11.59 2.91 18.08
C TYR A 50 11.63 4.45 17.99
N ASP A 51 12.79 5.04 18.29
CA ASP A 51 12.99 6.49 18.24
C ASP A 51 12.86 7.03 16.81
N TRP A 52 13.31 6.27 15.80
CA TRP A 52 13.09 6.60 14.40
C TRP A 52 11.60 6.63 14.05
N LEU A 53 10.82 5.58 14.34
CA LEU A 53 9.37 5.57 14.09
C LEU A 53 8.67 6.73 14.78
N LYS A 54 9.02 6.99 16.03
CA LYS A 54 8.47 8.09 16.81
C LYS A 54 8.82 9.47 16.23
N SER A 55 9.94 9.58 15.51
CA SER A 55 10.35 10.84 14.87
C SER A 55 9.54 11.18 13.62
N LEU A 56 8.84 10.21 13.02
CA LEU A 56 8.05 10.39 11.80
C LEU A 56 6.78 11.20 12.03
N SER A 57 6.17 11.09 13.23
CA SER A 57 4.98 11.83 13.60
C SER A 57 4.94 12.10 15.11
N ASN A 58 4.32 13.21 15.51
CA ASN A 58 4.04 13.50 16.91
C ASN A 58 2.98 12.58 17.52
N ASP A 59 2.13 11.97 16.69
CA ASP A 59 1.12 11.01 17.11
C ASP A 59 1.54 9.59 16.74
N PHE A 60 2.33 8.99 17.61
CA PHE A 60 2.87 7.65 17.51
C PHE A 60 2.18 6.69 18.47
N HIS A 61 1.65 5.59 17.92
CA HIS A 61 1.03 4.51 18.68
C HIS A 61 1.70 3.19 18.38
N THR A 62 1.89 2.37 19.41
CA THR A 62 2.40 1.00 19.25
C THR A 62 1.65 0.03 20.17
N VAL A 63 1.62 -1.24 19.78
CA VAL A 63 1.23 -2.39 20.60
C VAL A 63 2.43 -3.30 20.80
N LYS A 64 2.35 -4.20 21.76
CA LYS A 64 3.43 -5.11 22.11
C LYS A 64 3.48 -6.32 21.18
N GLY A 65 4.62 -6.54 20.54
CA GLY A 65 4.97 -7.81 19.91
C GLY A 65 5.51 -8.83 20.93
N ASP A 66 5.63 -10.09 20.51
CA ASP A 66 6.12 -11.19 21.35
C ASP A 66 7.63 -11.09 21.68
N PHE A 67 8.38 -10.31 20.89
CA PHE A 67 9.81 -10.04 21.09
C PHE A 67 10.09 -8.65 21.69
N ASP A 68 9.07 -7.82 21.88
CA ASP A 68 9.27 -6.50 22.47
C ASP A 68 9.38 -6.57 23.99
N GLU A 69 10.37 -5.89 24.54
CA GLU A 69 10.54 -5.67 25.98
C GLU A 69 9.86 -4.36 26.39
N GLY A 70 9.36 -4.30 27.62
CA GLY A 70 8.77 -3.09 28.19
C GLY A 70 7.26 -3.12 28.33
N ASP A 71 6.72 -2.01 28.83
CA ASP A 71 5.30 -1.86 29.17
C ASP A 71 4.53 -1.20 28.02
N MET A 72 4.30 -1.99 26.97
CA MET A 72 3.44 -1.61 25.84
C MET A 72 2.11 -2.38 25.91
N PRO A 73 0.98 -1.78 25.47
CA PRO A 73 -0.31 -2.44 25.52
C PRO A 73 -0.38 -3.60 24.52
N GLU A 74 -0.97 -4.72 24.92
CA GLU A 74 -1.23 -5.88 24.05
C GLU A 74 -2.22 -5.56 22.93
N LYS A 75 -3.22 -4.70 23.22
CA LYS A 75 -4.24 -4.21 22.31
C LYS A 75 -4.42 -2.72 22.53
N LYS A 76 -4.72 -2.00 21.47
CA LYS A 76 -4.97 -0.56 21.54
C LYS A 76 -6.07 -0.15 20.58
N ILE A 77 -6.85 0.85 20.96
CA ILE A 77 -7.82 1.50 20.09
C ILE A 77 -7.36 2.94 19.90
N VAL A 78 -7.35 3.37 18.65
CA VAL A 78 -7.07 4.76 18.25
C VAL A 78 -8.23 5.24 17.40
N THR A 79 -8.73 6.45 17.66
CA THR A 79 -9.76 7.06 16.82
C THR A 79 -9.12 8.14 15.97
N ILE A 80 -9.21 7.99 14.64
CA ILE A 80 -8.70 8.95 13.67
C ILE A 80 -9.84 9.35 12.75
N GLY A 81 -10.20 10.62 12.76
CA GLY A 81 -11.39 11.10 12.07
C GLY A 81 -12.65 10.35 12.56
N GLU A 82 -13.37 9.74 11.64
CA GLU A 82 -14.58 8.94 11.95
C GLU A 82 -14.30 7.44 12.13
N PHE A 83 -13.04 7.01 11.96
CA PHE A 83 -12.66 5.60 12.07
C PHE A 83 -12.14 5.25 13.46
N LYS A 84 -12.71 4.18 14.02
CA LYS A 84 -12.21 3.51 15.21
C LYS A 84 -11.29 2.38 14.79
N ILE A 85 -10.00 2.50 15.04
CA ILE A 85 -8.95 1.60 14.60
C ILE A 85 -8.49 0.76 15.77
N GLY A 86 -8.66 -0.56 15.68
CA GLY A 86 -8.13 -1.53 16.62
C GLY A 86 -6.74 -1.99 16.19
N MET A 87 -5.83 -2.12 17.14
CA MET A 87 -4.46 -2.58 16.94
C MET A 87 -4.17 -3.78 17.82
N ILE A 88 -3.61 -4.81 17.24
CA ILE A 88 -3.09 -6.00 17.95
C ILE A 88 -1.88 -6.52 17.18
N HIS A 89 -0.86 -7.03 17.86
CA HIS A 89 0.27 -7.60 17.14
C HIS A 89 -0.13 -8.86 16.35
N GLY A 90 -0.85 -9.79 16.94
CA GLY A 90 -1.36 -10.98 16.25
C GLY A 90 -0.74 -12.32 16.71
N HIS A 91 0.35 -12.31 17.47
CA HIS A 91 0.93 -13.54 18.04
C HIS A 91 -0.02 -14.25 19.04
N GLN A 92 -0.94 -13.49 19.62
CA GLN A 92 -1.97 -13.99 20.55
C GLN A 92 -3.08 -14.78 19.84
N ILE A 93 -3.15 -14.71 18.51
CA ILE A 93 -4.21 -15.31 17.70
C ILE A 93 -3.72 -16.64 17.13
N LEU A 94 -4.42 -17.74 17.47
CA LEU A 94 -4.07 -19.07 16.98
C LEU A 94 -5.28 -19.70 16.25
N PRO A 95 -5.07 -20.26 15.04
CA PRO A 95 -3.85 -20.17 14.20
C PRO A 95 -3.55 -18.72 13.79
N TRP A 96 -2.28 -18.39 13.54
CA TRP A 96 -1.88 -17.04 13.15
C TRP A 96 -2.59 -16.60 11.86
N GLY A 97 -3.09 -15.35 11.84
CA GLY A 97 -3.83 -14.81 10.72
C GLY A 97 -5.24 -15.39 10.51
N ASN A 98 -5.72 -16.26 11.41
CA ASN A 98 -7.05 -16.87 11.30
C ASN A 98 -8.15 -15.80 11.32
N THR A 99 -8.99 -15.81 10.30
CA THR A 99 -10.03 -14.80 10.06
C THR A 99 -11.10 -14.76 11.14
N ASP A 100 -11.55 -15.94 11.63
CA ASP A 100 -12.60 -16.01 12.65
C ASP A 100 -12.10 -15.47 14.00
N SER A 101 -10.85 -15.79 14.34
CA SER A 101 -10.21 -15.29 15.56
C SER A 101 -9.97 -13.77 15.48
N LEU A 102 -9.54 -13.25 14.33
CA LEU A 102 -9.43 -11.81 14.09
C LEU A 102 -10.79 -11.11 14.20
N SER A 103 -11.85 -11.72 13.66
CA SER A 103 -13.22 -11.21 13.76
C SER A 103 -13.72 -11.16 15.22
N ALA A 104 -13.34 -12.12 16.05
CA ALA A 104 -13.64 -12.09 17.48
C ALA A 104 -12.96 -10.90 18.19
N ILE A 105 -11.69 -10.63 17.88
CA ILE A 105 -10.96 -9.47 18.40
C ILE A 105 -11.56 -8.16 17.89
N GLN A 106 -11.94 -8.08 16.61
CA GLN A 106 -12.58 -6.89 16.04
C GLN A 106 -13.88 -6.56 16.80
N ARG A 107 -14.72 -7.58 17.08
CA ARG A 107 -15.94 -7.41 17.87
C ARG A 107 -15.65 -7.01 19.32
N GLU A 108 -14.62 -7.60 19.95
CA GLU A 108 -14.19 -7.22 21.30
C GLU A 108 -13.79 -5.74 21.38
N LEU A 109 -13.01 -5.26 20.40
CA LEU A 109 -12.54 -3.87 20.30
C LEU A 109 -13.62 -2.93 19.74
N ASP A 110 -14.67 -3.48 19.14
CA ASP A 110 -15.73 -2.72 18.45
C ASP A 110 -15.12 -1.68 17.51
N CYS A 111 -14.20 -2.09 16.64
CA CYS A 111 -13.48 -1.20 15.73
C CYS A 111 -13.99 -1.32 14.29
N ASP A 112 -13.75 -0.28 13.48
CA ASP A 112 -14.10 -0.25 12.05
C ASP A 112 -12.99 -0.84 11.19
N ILE A 113 -11.74 -0.62 11.63
CA ILE A 113 -10.52 -1.15 11.00
C ILE A 113 -9.77 -1.94 12.07
N LEU A 114 -9.41 -3.19 11.81
CA LEU A 114 -8.51 -3.97 12.65
C LEU A 114 -7.15 -4.11 11.98
N LEU A 115 -6.11 -3.65 12.65
CA LEU A 115 -4.71 -3.81 12.24
C LEU A 115 -4.10 -4.98 13.02
N SER A 116 -3.47 -5.93 12.28
CA SER A 116 -2.78 -7.09 12.86
C SER A 116 -1.50 -7.39 12.08
N GLY A 117 -0.46 -7.90 12.73
CA GLY A 117 0.84 -8.28 12.17
C GLY A 117 1.17 -9.76 12.37
N ASN A 118 2.41 -10.05 12.79
CA ASN A 118 2.97 -11.37 13.15
C ASN A 118 3.17 -12.36 12.00
N THR A 119 2.36 -12.35 10.97
CA THR A 119 2.52 -13.29 9.84
C THR A 119 3.59 -12.84 8.85
N HIS A 120 3.95 -11.55 8.84
CA HIS A 120 4.84 -10.88 7.89
C HIS A 120 4.32 -10.88 6.44
N GLU A 121 3.04 -11.21 6.24
CA GLU A 121 2.37 -11.21 4.95
C GLU A 121 1.44 -10.01 4.86
N ILE A 122 1.67 -9.16 3.83
CA ILE A 122 0.79 -8.03 3.59
C ILE A 122 -0.57 -8.51 3.09
N ASN A 123 -1.65 -8.09 3.75
CA ASN A 123 -3.01 -8.54 3.42
C ASN A 123 -4.04 -7.47 3.78
N VAL A 124 -5.07 -7.35 2.93
CA VAL A 124 -6.26 -6.54 3.19
C VAL A 124 -7.50 -7.35 2.86
N LYS A 125 -8.49 -7.33 3.76
CA LYS A 125 -9.78 -7.99 3.53
C LYS A 125 -10.91 -7.22 4.21
N VAL A 126 -12.11 -7.39 3.71
CA VAL A 126 -13.36 -6.95 4.36
C VAL A 126 -14.12 -8.18 4.83
N LEU A 127 -14.58 -8.13 6.07
CA LEU A 127 -15.46 -9.13 6.66
C LEU A 127 -16.45 -8.43 7.58
N ASP A 128 -17.74 -8.77 7.47
CA ASP A 128 -18.81 -8.18 8.27
C ASP A 128 -18.80 -6.63 8.24
N ASN A 129 -18.55 -6.05 7.05
CA ASN A 129 -18.47 -4.60 6.81
C ASN A 129 -17.36 -3.90 7.61
N LYS A 130 -16.34 -4.66 8.02
CA LYS A 130 -15.16 -4.17 8.74
C LYS A 130 -13.90 -4.47 7.94
N LEU A 131 -12.94 -3.57 8.00
CA LEU A 131 -11.69 -3.66 7.28
C LEU A 131 -10.60 -4.28 8.17
N TYR A 132 -9.89 -5.26 7.64
CA TYR A 132 -8.77 -5.94 8.28
C TYR A 132 -7.53 -5.71 7.45
N ILE A 133 -6.46 -5.22 8.08
CA ILE A 133 -5.20 -4.90 7.41
C ILE A 133 -4.04 -5.55 8.17
N ASN A 134 -3.21 -6.25 7.43
CA ASN A 134 -1.88 -6.65 7.87
C ASN A 134 -0.85 -5.93 6.98
N PRO A 135 0.04 -5.09 7.52
CA PRO A 135 1.02 -4.35 6.73
C PRO A 135 2.22 -5.20 6.29
N GLY A 136 2.30 -6.46 6.69
CA GLY A 136 3.49 -7.28 6.50
C GLY A 136 4.65 -6.88 7.42
N SER A 137 5.87 -7.05 6.96
CA SER A 137 7.10 -6.64 7.66
C SER A 137 7.76 -5.47 6.93
N ILE A 138 7.99 -4.35 7.63
CA ILE A 138 8.63 -3.19 7.01
C ILE A 138 10.10 -3.44 6.62
N SER A 139 10.76 -4.36 7.27
CA SER A 139 12.15 -4.74 6.99
C SER A 139 12.29 -6.00 6.13
N GLY A 140 11.18 -6.68 5.79
CA GLY A 140 11.20 -8.00 5.18
C GLY A 140 11.77 -9.08 6.13
N ALA A 141 11.59 -8.91 7.43
CA ALA A 141 12.12 -9.85 8.40
C ALA A 141 11.53 -11.26 8.21
N PHE A 142 12.37 -12.28 8.32
CA PHE A 142 11.97 -13.68 8.19
C PHE A 142 10.84 -14.05 9.16
N SER A 143 9.90 -14.86 8.67
CA SER A 143 8.81 -15.44 9.44
C SER A 143 8.64 -16.93 9.09
N ASN A 144 8.13 -17.71 10.04
CA ASN A 144 7.74 -19.10 9.78
C ASN A 144 6.48 -19.22 8.89
N CYS A 145 5.74 -18.12 8.71
CA CYS A 145 4.53 -18.09 7.89
C CYS A 145 4.83 -17.84 6.41
N VAL A 146 5.91 -17.09 6.12
CA VAL A 146 6.31 -16.70 4.77
C VAL A 146 7.79 -16.96 4.58
N ALA A 147 8.15 -17.73 3.56
CA ALA A 147 9.54 -18.17 3.34
C ALA A 147 10.46 -17.01 2.96
N ASP A 148 9.96 -16.03 2.21
CA ASP A 148 10.72 -14.87 1.71
C ASP A 148 9.80 -13.62 1.73
N PRO A 149 9.64 -12.99 2.90
CA PRO A 149 8.76 -11.84 3.03
C PRO A 149 9.38 -10.61 2.38
N SER A 150 8.71 -10.03 1.39
CA SER A 150 9.10 -8.75 0.81
C SER A 150 8.88 -7.61 1.81
N PRO A 151 9.83 -6.66 1.94
CA PRO A 151 9.62 -5.47 2.75
C PRO A 151 8.35 -4.73 2.35
N SER A 152 7.51 -4.40 3.31
CA SER A 152 6.20 -3.79 3.02
C SER A 152 5.69 -2.91 4.16
N PHE A 153 4.87 -1.94 3.81
CA PHE A 153 4.12 -1.11 4.75
C PHE A 153 2.80 -0.63 4.11
N VAL A 154 1.95 -0.03 4.91
CA VAL A 154 0.67 0.52 4.46
C VAL A 154 0.61 2.02 4.78
N LEU A 155 0.18 2.83 3.80
CA LEU A 155 -0.28 4.19 4.02
C LEU A 155 -1.80 4.23 3.87
N MET A 156 -2.48 4.85 4.82
CA MET A 156 -3.91 5.12 4.74
C MET A 156 -4.17 6.62 4.70
N VAL A 157 -5.08 7.04 3.84
CA VAL A 157 -5.66 8.38 3.84
C VAL A 157 -7.10 8.25 4.30
N LEU A 158 -7.42 8.84 5.46
CA LEU A 158 -8.75 8.78 6.07
C LEU A 158 -9.44 10.13 5.94
N GLN A 159 -10.62 10.16 5.31
CA GLN A 159 -11.40 11.38 5.13
C GLN A 159 -12.90 11.10 5.29
N GLY A 160 -13.52 11.63 6.34
CA GLY A 160 -14.90 11.31 6.68
C GLY A 160 -15.07 9.79 6.84
N THR A 161 -15.99 9.20 6.08
CA THR A 161 -16.23 7.74 6.07
C THR A 161 -15.42 6.97 5.03
N GLU A 162 -14.52 7.63 4.31
CA GLU A 162 -13.71 7.03 3.26
C GLU A 162 -12.29 6.77 3.73
N ALA A 163 -11.75 5.62 3.36
CA ALA A 163 -10.37 5.21 3.59
C ALA A 163 -9.74 4.79 2.26
N ILE A 164 -8.65 5.45 1.88
CA ILE A 164 -7.81 5.05 0.75
C ILE A 164 -6.56 4.38 1.32
N ILE A 165 -6.29 3.16 0.92
CA ILE A 165 -5.23 2.33 1.44
C ILE A 165 -4.22 2.07 0.31
N TYR A 166 -2.97 2.45 0.53
CA TYR A 166 -1.86 2.17 -0.36
C TYR A 166 -0.98 1.10 0.26
N LEU A 167 -0.87 -0.04 -0.42
CA LEU A 167 -0.01 -1.15 -0.05
C LEU A 167 1.32 -1.00 -0.79
N TYR A 168 2.37 -0.66 -0.05
CA TYR A 168 3.72 -0.54 -0.59
C TYR A 168 4.47 -1.85 -0.36
N VAL A 169 4.91 -2.48 -1.43
CA VAL A 169 5.74 -3.69 -1.40
C VAL A 169 7.02 -3.43 -2.19
N LEU A 170 8.17 -3.64 -1.58
CA LEU A 170 9.44 -3.54 -2.29
C LEU A 170 9.71 -4.84 -3.06
N ASN A 171 9.86 -4.74 -4.36
CA ASN A 171 10.22 -5.86 -5.19
C ASN A 171 11.74 -6.02 -5.24
N ASP A 172 12.28 -7.06 -4.60
CA ASP A 172 13.71 -7.30 -4.48
C ASP A 172 14.43 -7.44 -5.84
N ARG A 173 13.74 -7.96 -6.85
CA ARG A 173 14.33 -8.16 -8.19
C ARG A 173 14.44 -6.87 -8.99
N SER A 174 13.41 -6.03 -8.92
CA SER A 174 13.35 -4.77 -9.68
C SER A 174 13.87 -3.58 -8.89
N GLN A 175 14.01 -3.71 -7.57
CA GLN A 175 14.31 -2.62 -6.62
C GLN A 175 13.33 -1.44 -6.80
N LYS A 176 12.07 -1.75 -7.15
CA LYS A 176 10.97 -0.79 -7.31
C LYS A 176 9.85 -1.13 -6.36
N PHE A 177 9.03 -0.13 -6.06
CA PHE A 177 7.82 -0.34 -5.31
C PHE A 177 6.69 -0.82 -6.23
N ASP A 178 6.05 -1.89 -5.80
CA ASP A 178 4.72 -2.23 -6.28
C ASP A 178 3.72 -1.56 -5.32
N VAL A 179 2.89 -0.67 -5.85
CA VAL A 179 1.90 0.07 -5.05
C VAL A 179 0.51 -0.33 -5.50
N ASN A 180 -0.24 -0.96 -4.60
CA ASN A 180 -1.64 -1.29 -4.85
C ASN A 180 -2.54 -0.32 -4.09
N LYS A 181 -3.50 0.29 -4.77
CA LYS A 181 -4.47 1.21 -4.20
C LYS A 181 -5.80 0.51 -3.96
N ILE A 182 -6.35 0.69 -2.78
CA ILE A 182 -7.64 0.14 -2.35
C ILE A 182 -8.48 1.28 -1.79
N GLU A 183 -9.76 1.33 -2.16
CA GLU A 183 -10.74 2.28 -1.62
C GLU A 183 -11.79 1.52 -0.82
N PHE A 184 -12.01 1.96 0.41
CA PHE A 184 -13.00 1.39 1.33
C PHE A 184 -13.86 2.50 1.93
N THR A 185 -15.18 2.28 1.96
CA THR A 185 -16.12 3.14 2.66
C THR A 185 -16.56 2.44 3.94
N LYS A 186 -16.57 3.15 5.06
CA LYS A 186 -16.98 2.63 6.36
C LYS A 186 -18.37 1.99 6.28
N GLY A 187 -18.47 0.73 6.69
CA GLY A 187 -19.70 -0.05 6.62
C GLY A 187 -20.00 -0.69 5.25
N ALA A 188 -19.11 -0.56 4.26
CA ALA A 188 -19.26 -1.27 2.99
C ALA A 188 -18.94 -2.76 3.11
N GLU A 189 -19.64 -3.58 2.31
CA GLU A 189 -19.43 -5.04 2.27
C GLU A 189 -18.11 -5.44 1.59
N ASN A 190 -17.58 -4.58 0.72
CA ASN A 190 -16.35 -4.83 -0.05
C ASN A 190 -15.53 -3.56 -0.19
N TYR A 191 -14.29 -3.72 -0.66
CA TYR A 191 -13.44 -2.62 -1.11
C TYR A 191 -13.29 -2.65 -2.64
N LYS A 192 -12.81 -1.53 -3.20
CA LYS A 192 -12.43 -1.43 -4.62
C LYS A 192 -10.91 -1.45 -4.74
N VAL A 193 -10.38 -2.30 -5.65
CA VAL A 193 -8.99 -2.20 -6.08
C VAL A 193 -8.95 -1.22 -7.24
N VAL A 194 -8.09 -0.22 -7.14
CA VAL A 194 -7.90 0.80 -8.19
C VAL A 194 -6.55 0.52 -8.86
N ASN A 195 -6.60 0.04 -10.09
CA ASN A 195 -5.40 -0.14 -10.92
C ASN A 195 -5.13 1.17 -11.67
N ASP A 196 -4.03 1.85 -11.38
CA ASP A 196 -3.67 3.11 -12.06
C ASP A 196 -3.38 2.92 -13.57
N ASN A 197 -3.30 1.68 -14.06
CA ASN A 197 -3.08 1.36 -15.47
C ASN A 197 -4.33 1.53 -16.37
N GLU A 198 -5.53 1.72 -15.81
CA GLU A 198 -6.73 1.92 -16.65
C GLU A 198 -6.81 3.35 -17.22
N ASN A 199 -6.21 4.34 -16.55
CA ASN A 199 -6.20 5.73 -17.02
C ASN A 199 -5.19 6.02 -18.16
N GLU A 200 -4.17 5.17 -18.37
CA GLU A 200 -3.23 5.34 -19.49
C GLU A 200 -3.82 4.84 -20.80
N ASN A 201 -4.67 3.81 -20.77
CA ASN A 201 -5.30 3.27 -21.98
C ASN A 201 -6.44 4.17 -22.52
N GLU A 202 -7.22 4.81 -21.64
CA GLU A 202 -8.28 5.73 -22.09
C GLU A 202 -7.68 6.99 -22.75
N ASN A 203 -6.56 7.51 -22.25
CA ASN A 203 -5.86 8.65 -22.87
C ASN A 203 -5.14 8.28 -24.19
N GLU A 204 -4.73 7.02 -24.37
CA GLU A 204 -4.15 6.56 -25.65
C GLU A 204 -5.22 6.29 -26.71
N GLU A 205 -6.43 5.87 -26.35
CA GLU A 205 -7.54 5.69 -27.28
C GLU A 205 -8.13 7.02 -27.71
N GLU A 206 -8.33 7.99 -26.80
CA GLU A 206 -8.78 9.33 -27.16
C GLU A 206 -7.78 10.07 -28.07
N ASN A 207 -6.46 9.91 -27.85
CA ASN A 207 -5.44 10.49 -28.75
C ASN A 207 -5.37 9.79 -30.12
N LYS A 208 -5.75 8.51 -30.24
CA LYS A 208 -5.83 7.81 -31.53
C LYS A 208 -7.06 8.23 -32.34
N GLU A 209 -8.18 8.48 -31.68
CA GLU A 209 -9.39 8.97 -32.36
C GLU A 209 -9.26 10.43 -32.85
N GLN A 210 -8.57 11.30 -32.12
CA GLN A 210 -8.31 12.69 -32.53
C GLN A 210 -7.32 12.79 -33.71
N ASN A 211 -6.32 11.88 -33.77
CA ASN A 211 -5.36 11.87 -34.90
C ASN A 211 -5.91 11.25 -36.18
N GLN A 212 -7.01 10.47 -36.13
CA GLN A 212 -7.65 9.93 -37.36
C GLN A 212 -8.64 10.90 -38.01
N SER A 213 -9.07 11.98 -37.34
CA SER A 213 -9.99 12.98 -37.90
C SER A 213 -9.30 14.06 -38.72
N ASP A 214 -7.98 14.21 -38.69
CA ASP A 214 -7.23 15.25 -39.38
C ASP A 214 -6.54 14.79 -40.69
N GLU A 215 -6.58 13.51 -41.04
CA GLU A 215 -6.11 13.04 -42.34
C GLU A 215 -7.21 13.11 -43.42
N GLN A 216 -7.29 14.26 -44.11
CA GLN A 216 -8.02 14.36 -45.39
C GLN A 216 -7.23 13.63 -46.49
N PRO A 217 -7.90 12.90 -47.42
CA PRO A 217 -7.21 12.24 -48.52
C PRO A 217 -6.67 13.28 -49.52
N GLN A 218 -5.35 13.35 -49.65
CA GLN A 218 -4.75 14.07 -50.78
C GLN A 218 -4.95 13.24 -52.05
N GLU A 219 -5.64 13.82 -53.03
CA GLU A 219 -5.76 13.27 -54.37
C GLU A 219 -4.38 13.08 -54.99
N MET A 220 -4.08 11.83 -55.38
CA MET A 220 -2.90 11.51 -56.18
C MET A 220 -3.06 12.06 -57.59
N GLN A 221 -2.26 13.06 -57.95
CA GLN A 221 -2.05 13.48 -59.34
C GLN A 221 -1.16 12.45 -60.03
N GLU A 222 -1.64 11.96 -61.18
CA GLU A 222 -0.87 11.04 -62.05
C GLU A 222 0.37 11.76 -62.62
N PRO A 223 1.51 11.06 -62.76
CA PRO A 223 2.69 11.64 -63.39
C PRO A 223 2.52 11.74 -64.92
N PRO A 224 3.07 12.78 -65.60
CA PRO A 224 2.95 12.97 -67.04
C PRO A 224 3.71 11.85 -67.79
N GLN A 225 3.06 11.41 -68.89
CA GLN A 225 3.63 10.42 -69.82
C GLN A 225 4.82 10.98 -70.57
N GLU A 226 5.96 10.32 -70.56
CA GLU A 226 7.12 10.58 -71.41
C GLU A 226 6.83 10.16 -72.84
N GLU A 227 6.95 11.15 -73.75
CA GLU A 227 6.94 10.94 -75.19
C GLU A 227 8.22 10.25 -75.67
N SER A 228 8.06 9.16 -76.40
CA SER A 228 9.15 8.42 -77.02
C SER A 228 9.72 9.11 -78.25
N GLU A 229 10.97 9.48 -78.23
CA GLU A 229 11.72 9.92 -79.43
C GLU A 229 12.05 8.73 -80.36
N PRO A 230 12.04 8.95 -81.69
CA PRO A 230 12.34 7.91 -82.66
C PRO A 230 13.85 7.70 -82.87
N GLN A 231 14.24 6.44 -82.87
CA GLN A 231 15.58 6.03 -83.25
C GLN A 231 15.81 6.29 -84.73
N LEU A 232 16.84 7.05 -85.07
CA LEU A 232 17.43 7.12 -86.42
C LEU A 232 18.53 6.08 -86.53
N SER A 233 18.39 5.33 -87.63
CA SER A 233 19.34 4.36 -88.15
C SER A 233 20.58 5.02 -88.75
N GLU A 234 21.78 4.55 -88.42
CA GLU A 234 22.86 4.17 -89.36
C GLU A 234 23.83 3.22 -88.70
#